data_3a82a72cc8ad3cf121366deb210ebb75
#
_entry.id   3a82a72cc8ad3cf121366deb210ebb75
#
_cell.length_a   1.000
_cell.length_b   1.000
_cell.length_c   1.000
_cell.angle_alpha   90.00
_cell.angle_beta   90.00
_cell.angle_gamma   90.00
#
_symmetry.space_group_name_H-M   'P 1'
#
loop_
_entity.id
_entity.type
_entity.pdbx_description
1 polymer ?
#
loop_
_entity_poly.entity_id
_entity_poly.type
_entity_poly.pdbx_seq_one_letter_code
_entity_poly.pdbx_strand_id
1 'polypeptide(L)'
;MRILIATTLLLASTTAFADNCRFTEPRNLDIDAGGIRLLALEFGSDDLNLEGVAGLERIEIRGRACGSSKEALASVSLQQARDGDGVFVKVDKGDRTVNWNGWFGSNYACIDLEVRVPQRLMVSVKRGSGDVVIEKVAGIDSVGGSGDLKANDINGPVVIKTGSGDARLRDVGPIEVRALGSGNVEGDRVRGDVRVGSGGSGDLDFSDVTGNVSVDRVGSGDVTARNVSGNVHVGSIGSGDVRADEIGGDLVVESQGSGDTSHNGVKGRVDIPKRRD
;
A
#
# COMPACT_ATOMS: atom_id res chain seq x y z
N MET A 1 37.26 -28.58 -37.14
CA MET A 1 37.02 -27.63 -36.07
C MET A 1 35.53 -27.66 -35.77
N ARG A 2 35.10 -28.42 -34.73
CA ARG A 2 33.67 -28.62 -34.37
C ARG A 2 33.29 -27.59 -33.32
N ILE A 3 32.33 -26.72 -33.67
CA ILE A 3 31.78 -25.70 -32.78
C ILE A 3 30.64 -26.38 -31.98
N LEU A 4 30.85 -26.52 -30.68
CA LEU A 4 29.80 -26.91 -29.74
C LEU A 4 28.98 -25.67 -29.35
N ILE A 5 27.71 -25.63 -29.75
CA ILE A 5 26.73 -24.62 -29.29
C ILE A 5 26.17 -25.13 -27.97
N ALA A 6 26.53 -24.48 -26.87
CA ALA A 6 25.94 -24.71 -25.56
C ALA A 6 24.60 -23.97 -25.46
N THR A 7 23.51 -24.73 -25.49
CA THR A 7 22.16 -24.23 -25.26
C THR A 7 21.94 -24.09 -23.76
N THR A 8 21.95 -22.85 -23.25
CA THR A 8 21.64 -22.56 -21.85
C THR A 8 20.11 -22.62 -21.66
N LEU A 9 19.65 -23.65 -20.97
CA LEU A 9 18.25 -23.81 -20.59
C LEU A 9 17.98 -22.91 -19.37
N LEU A 10 17.26 -21.80 -19.56
CA LEU A 10 16.73 -20.99 -18.46
C LEU A 10 15.58 -21.80 -17.80
N LEU A 11 15.86 -22.31 -16.59
CA LEU A 11 14.83 -22.82 -15.70
C LEU A 11 14.06 -21.62 -15.11
N ALA A 12 12.87 -21.37 -15.64
CA ALA A 12 11.89 -20.50 -14.99
C ALA A 12 11.43 -21.21 -13.70
N SER A 13 11.81 -20.68 -12.54
CA SER A 13 11.28 -21.10 -11.24
C SER A 13 9.83 -20.64 -11.14
N THR A 14 8.89 -21.53 -11.41
CA THR A 14 7.47 -21.34 -11.12
C THR A 14 7.29 -21.45 -9.61
N THR A 15 7.02 -20.35 -8.92
CA THR A 15 6.48 -20.35 -7.57
C THR A 15 5.11 -20.99 -7.61
N ALA A 16 4.97 -22.16 -6.99
CA ALA A 16 3.71 -22.86 -6.86
C ALA A 16 2.85 -22.13 -5.82
N PHE A 17 1.94 -21.29 -6.28
CA PHE A 17 0.79 -20.88 -5.48
C PHE A 17 -0.21 -22.04 -5.43
N ALA A 18 -0.76 -22.30 -4.24
CA ALA A 18 -1.73 -23.37 -4.04
C ALA A 18 -3.02 -23.03 -4.83
N ASP A 19 -3.13 -23.56 -6.04
CA ASP A 19 -4.18 -23.26 -6.99
C ASP A 19 -5.44 -24.09 -6.72
N ASN A 20 -6.44 -23.48 -6.08
CA ASN A 20 -7.81 -23.94 -6.17
C ASN A 20 -8.55 -23.40 -7.42
N CYS A 21 -7.82 -22.87 -8.40
CA CYS A 21 -8.36 -22.35 -9.65
C CYS A 21 -8.79 -23.49 -10.59
N ARG A 22 -10.11 -23.61 -10.86
CA ARG A 22 -10.62 -24.63 -11.79
C ARG A 22 -10.42 -24.25 -13.25
N PHE A 23 -10.54 -22.98 -13.57
CA PHE A 23 -10.33 -22.42 -14.91
C PHE A 23 -9.47 -21.17 -14.82
N THR A 24 -8.46 -21.05 -15.69
CA THR A 24 -7.55 -19.90 -15.73
C THR A 24 -7.34 -19.41 -17.15
N GLU A 25 -7.25 -18.10 -17.33
CA GLU A 25 -6.87 -17.44 -18.58
C GLU A 25 -6.04 -16.18 -18.33
N PRO A 26 -5.10 -15.83 -19.24
CA PRO A 26 -4.39 -14.58 -19.15
C PRO A 26 -5.31 -13.40 -19.52
N ARG A 27 -5.06 -12.25 -18.85
CA ARG A 27 -5.63 -10.93 -19.15
C ARG A 27 -4.50 -9.91 -19.19
N ASN A 28 -3.97 -9.66 -20.36
CA ASN A 28 -2.77 -8.83 -20.51
C ASN A 28 -3.10 -7.51 -21.19
N LEU A 29 -2.42 -6.43 -20.78
CA LEU A 29 -2.42 -5.14 -21.44
C LEU A 29 -0.98 -4.63 -21.57
N ASP A 30 -0.67 -4.05 -22.72
CA ASP A 30 0.55 -3.31 -22.96
C ASP A 30 0.16 -1.90 -23.41
N ILE A 31 0.57 -0.87 -22.65
CA ILE A 31 0.17 0.51 -22.88
C ILE A 31 1.42 1.37 -23.07
N ASP A 32 1.49 2.14 -24.12
CA ASP A 32 2.55 3.14 -24.30
C ASP A 32 2.51 4.17 -23.18
N ALA A 33 3.62 4.32 -22.47
CA ALA A 33 3.75 5.25 -21.36
C ALA A 33 4.23 6.65 -21.80
N GLY A 34 4.32 6.93 -23.10
CA GLY A 34 4.66 8.24 -23.64
C GLY A 34 3.67 9.32 -23.15
N GLY A 35 4.18 10.34 -22.44
CA GLY A 35 3.37 11.43 -21.88
C GLY A 35 2.51 11.04 -20.67
N ILE A 36 2.57 9.80 -20.18
CA ILE A 36 1.85 9.36 -18.99
C ILE A 36 2.65 9.69 -17.73
N ARG A 37 1.97 10.25 -16.71
CA ARG A 37 2.50 10.53 -15.37
C ARG A 37 1.78 9.76 -14.27
N LEU A 38 0.55 9.34 -14.50
CA LEU A 38 -0.28 8.63 -13.53
C LEU A 38 -0.80 7.32 -14.10
N LEU A 39 -0.59 6.22 -13.37
CA LEU A 39 -1.34 4.99 -13.54
C LEU A 39 -2.30 4.82 -12.37
N ALA A 40 -3.60 4.74 -12.67
CA ALA A 40 -4.63 4.46 -11.67
C ALA A 40 -5.19 3.05 -11.89
N LEU A 41 -5.19 2.24 -10.83
CA LEU A 41 -5.67 0.87 -10.82
C LEU A 41 -6.87 0.76 -9.86
N GLU A 42 -7.98 0.20 -10.33
CA GLU A 42 -9.15 -0.09 -9.49
C GLU A 42 -9.50 -1.57 -9.57
N PHE A 43 -9.51 -2.23 -8.40
CA PHE A 43 -9.85 -3.64 -8.28
C PHE A 43 -10.47 -3.97 -6.91
N GLY A 44 -11.07 -5.16 -6.79
CA GLY A 44 -11.76 -5.59 -5.57
C GLY A 44 -10.86 -6.33 -4.58
N SER A 45 -11.04 -7.66 -4.55
CA SER A 45 -10.32 -8.58 -3.64
C SER A 45 -9.14 -9.28 -4.32
N ASP A 46 -8.62 -8.67 -5.35
CA ASP A 46 -7.54 -9.21 -6.17
C ASP A 46 -6.19 -8.71 -5.65
N ASP A 47 -5.14 -9.50 -5.86
CA ASP A 47 -3.80 -9.14 -5.44
C ASP A 47 -3.04 -8.41 -6.55
N LEU A 48 -2.21 -7.46 -6.16
CA LEU A 48 -1.38 -6.67 -7.06
C LEU A 48 0.09 -6.72 -6.64
N ASN A 49 0.95 -7.08 -7.58
CA ASN A 49 2.39 -6.86 -7.50
C ASN A 49 2.81 -5.87 -8.58
N LEU A 50 3.32 -4.68 -8.19
CA LEU A 50 3.70 -3.63 -9.11
C LEU A 50 5.15 -3.20 -8.88
N GLU A 51 5.95 -3.25 -9.95
CA GLU A 51 7.35 -2.83 -9.94
C GLU A 51 7.62 -1.72 -10.95
N GLY A 52 8.25 -0.65 -10.48
CA GLY A 52 8.86 0.37 -11.33
C GLY A 52 10.18 -0.11 -11.92
N VAL A 53 10.31 -0.05 -13.24
CA VAL A 53 11.48 -0.53 -13.97
C VAL A 53 12.18 0.63 -14.66
N ALA A 54 13.50 0.74 -14.45
CA ALA A 54 14.32 1.78 -15.09
C ALA A 54 14.36 1.57 -16.61
N GLY A 55 14.19 2.65 -17.37
CA GLY A 55 14.26 2.62 -18.83
C GLY A 55 13.08 1.94 -19.52
N LEU A 56 12.07 1.48 -18.79
CA LEU A 56 10.85 0.96 -19.38
C LEU A 56 10.03 2.11 -19.97
N GLU A 57 9.52 1.95 -21.21
CA GLU A 57 8.75 2.98 -21.92
C GLU A 57 7.28 2.62 -22.09
N ARG A 58 6.84 1.52 -21.46
CA ARG A 58 5.46 1.05 -21.50
C ARG A 58 4.98 0.63 -20.11
N ILE A 59 3.68 0.52 -19.94
CA ILE A 59 3.03 -0.12 -18.81
C ILE A 59 2.68 -1.53 -19.27
N GLU A 60 3.18 -2.54 -18.55
CA GLU A 60 2.94 -3.95 -18.83
C GLU A 60 2.08 -4.52 -17.71
N ILE A 61 0.84 -4.93 -18.02
CA ILE A 61 -0.06 -5.58 -17.07
C ILE A 61 -0.22 -7.03 -17.49
N ARG A 62 0.06 -7.94 -16.58
CA ARG A 62 -0.08 -9.38 -16.75
C ARG A 62 -1.06 -9.88 -15.70
N GLY A 63 -2.26 -10.19 -16.13
CA GLY A 63 -3.31 -10.71 -15.28
C GLY A 63 -3.47 -12.21 -15.44
N ARG A 64 -3.56 -12.93 -14.33
CA ARG A 64 -3.97 -14.33 -14.29
C ARG A 64 -5.39 -14.42 -13.74
N ALA A 65 -6.37 -14.43 -14.64
CA ALA A 65 -7.77 -14.57 -14.26
C ALA A 65 -8.08 -16.02 -13.84
N CYS A 66 -8.90 -16.17 -12.83
CA CYS A 66 -9.32 -17.42 -12.21
C CYS A 66 -10.84 -17.45 -12.04
N GLY A 67 -11.47 -18.58 -12.32
CA GLY A 67 -12.91 -18.74 -12.16
C GLY A 67 -13.32 -20.15 -11.75
N SER A 68 -14.41 -20.23 -10.98
CA SER A 68 -15.05 -21.51 -10.61
C SER A 68 -15.74 -22.20 -11.81
N SER A 69 -16.11 -21.44 -12.83
CA SER A 69 -16.69 -21.90 -14.09
C SER A 69 -16.12 -21.10 -15.27
N LYS A 70 -16.36 -21.57 -16.51
CA LYS A 70 -15.96 -20.84 -17.72
C LYS A 70 -16.69 -19.51 -17.85
N GLU A 71 -17.94 -19.44 -17.41
CA GLU A 71 -18.76 -18.22 -17.42
C GLU A 71 -18.20 -17.21 -16.40
N ALA A 72 -17.85 -17.67 -15.19
CA ALA A 72 -17.21 -16.83 -14.17
C ALA A 72 -15.86 -16.29 -14.66
N LEU A 73 -15.04 -17.13 -15.32
CA LEU A 73 -13.78 -16.73 -15.91
C LEU A 73 -13.97 -15.71 -17.04
N ALA A 74 -14.97 -15.92 -17.91
CA ALA A 74 -15.25 -15.01 -19.02
C ALA A 74 -15.73 -13.62 -18.57
N SER A 75 -16.29 -13.50 -17.36
CA SER A 75 -16.70 -12.21 -16.79
C SER A 75 -15.54 -11.34 -16.33
N VAL A 76 -14.33 -11.91 -16.15
CA VAL A 76 -13.15 -11.14 -15.71
C VAL A 76 -12.51 -10.44 -16.88
N SER A 77 -12.46 -9.12 -16.86
CA SER A 77 -11.81 -8.30 -17.90
C SER A 77 -11.03 -7.15 -17.31
N LEU A 78 -10.07 -6.63 -18.09
CA LEU A 78 -9.36 -5.40 -17.80
C LEU A 78 -9.90 -4.30 -18.73
N GLN A 79 -10.53 -3.30 -18.15
CA GLN A 79 -11.00 -2.11 -18.86
C GLN A 79 -9.98 -1.00 -18.71
N GLN A 80 -9.58 -0.36 -19.82
CA GLN A 80 -8.68 0.77 -19.78
C GLN A 80 -9.33 2.04 -20.34
N ALA A 81 -8.98 3.18 -19.75
CA ALA A 81 -9.30 4.51 -20.26
C ALA A 81 -8.06 5.41 -20.13
N ARG A 82 -7.96 6.42 -20.99
CA ARG A 82 -6.93 7.45 -20.90
C ARG A 82 -7.59 8.80 -20.77
N ASP A 83 -7.12 9.61 -19.83
CA ASP A 83 -7.55 10.99 -19.67
C ASP A 83 -6.30 11.86 -19.40
N GLY A 84 -6.00 12.73 -20.35
CA GLY A 84 -4.80 13.56 -20.31
C GLY A 84 -3.51 12.75 -20.17
N ASP A 85 -2.78 12.95 -19.08
CA ASP A 85 -1.56 12.25 -18.69
C ASP A 85 -1.80 11.09 -17.71
N GLY A 86 -3.06 10.71 -17.51
CA GLY A 86 -3.47 9.56 -16.70
C GLY A 86 -3.93 8.38 -17.55
N VAL A 87 -3.59 7.18 -17.09
CA VAL A 87 -4.16 5.92 -17.56
C VAL A 87 -4.89 5.26 -16.41
N PHE A 88 -6.13 4.86 -16.66
CA PHE A 88 -7.00 4.21 -15.69
C PHE A 88 -7.24 2.77 -16.14
N VAL A 89 -6.98 1.81 -15.25
CA VAL A 89 -7.25 0.40 -15.51
C VAL A 89 -8.14 -0.13 -14.40
N LYS A 90 -9.26 -0.71 -14.78
CA LYS A 90 -10.22 -1.28 -13.87
C LYS A 90 -10.36 -2.77 -14.13
N VAL A 91 -10.34 -3.57 -13.06
CA VAL A 91 -10.77 -4.97 -13.10
C VAL A 91 -12.28 -5.00 -13.04
N ASP A 92 -12.89 -5.48 -14.12
CA ASP A 92 -14.33 -5.72 -14.20
C ASP A 92 -14.60 -7.22 -14.09
N LYS A 93 -15.51 -7.60 -13.22
CA LYS A 93 -15.92 -9.00 -12.99
C LYS A 93 -17.38 -9.25 -13.39
N GLY A 94 -17.97 -8.30 -14.13
CA GLY A 94 -19.38 -8.33 -14.50
C GLY A 94 -20.31 -8.11 -13.30
N ASP A 95 -21.59 -7.84 -13.59
CA ASP A 95 -22.63 -7.76 -12.56
C ASP A 95 -22.89 -9.17 -12.01
N ARG A 96 -22.40 -9.42 -10.80
CA ARG A 96 -22.78 -10.63 -10.05
C ARG A 96 -24.19 -10.45 -9.51
N THR A 97 -25.20 -10.78 -10.29
CA THR A 97 -26.49 -11.14 -9.71
C THR A 97 -26.28 -12.45 -8.94
N VAL A 98 -26.26 -12.33 -7.60
CA VAL A 98 -26.22 -13.50 -6.72
C VAL A 98 -27.52 -14.26 -6.98
N ASN A 99 -27.44 -15.27 -7.85
CA ASN A 99 -28.55 -16.18 -8.05
C ASN A 99 -28.62 -17.09 -6.83
N TRP A 100 -29.51 -16.77 -5.90
CA TRP A 100 -29.72 -17.49 -4.65
C TRP A 100 -30.25 -18.94 -4.80
N ASN A 101 -30.29 -19.47 -6.00
CA ASN A 101 -30.85 -20.79 -6.33
C ASN A 101 -29.80 -21.92 -6.38
N GLY A 102 -28.76 -21.92 -5.56
CA GLY A 102 -27.78 -23.01 -5.58
C GLY A 102 -27.31 -23.41 -4.18
N TRP A 103 -27.81 -24.52 -3.68
CA TRP A 103 -27.40 -25.15 -2.41
C TRP A 103 -25.93 -25.63 -2.41
N PHE A 104 -25.27 -25.74 -3.56
CA PHE A 104 -23.87 -26.20 -3.68
C PHE A 104 -23.15 -25.46 -4.79
N GLY A 105 -22.21 -24.58 -4.44
CA GLY A 105 -21.22 -24.02 -5.34
C GLY A 105 -20.97 -22.53 -5.12
N SER A 106 -19.84 -22.18 -4.52
CA SER A 106 -19.38 -20.79 -4.46
C SER A 106 -18.89 -20.38 -5.86
N ASN A 107 -19.66 -19.55 -6.58
CA ASN A 107 -19.17 -18.91 -7.80
C ASN A 107 -18.14 -17.82 -7.41
N TYR A 108 -16.89 -18.05 -7.75
CA TYR A 108 -15.83 -17.07 -7.56
C TYR A 108 -15.20 -16.70 -8.91
N ALA A 109 -14.71 -15.48 -9.00
CA ALA A 109 -13.84 -14.99 -10.05
C ALA A 109 -12.82 -14.02 -9.43
N CYS A 110 -11.56 -14.20 -9.72
CA CYS A 110 -10.45 -13.38 -9.24
C CYS A 110 -9.43 -13.15 -10.36
N ILE A 111 -8.52 -12.26 -10.13
CA ILE A 111 -7.39 -12.02 -11.02
C ILE A 111 -6.19 -11.56 -10.20
N ASP A 112 -5.06 -12.24 -10.34
CA ASP A 112 -3.80 -11.78 -9.80
C ASP A 112 -3.12 -10.88 -10.82
N LEU A 113 -2.62 -9.72 -10.40
CA LEU A 113 -2.03 -8.72 -11.28
C LEU A 113 -0.53 -8.56 -11.02
N GLU A 114 0.27 -8.80 -12.04
CA GLU A 114 1.68 -8.41 -12.10
C GLU A 114 1.80 -7.21 -13.04
N VAL A 115 2.29 -6.08 -12.53
CA VAL A 115 2.36 -4.82 -13.27
C VAL A 115 3.78 -4.28 -13.26
N ARG A 116 4.31 -3.99 -14.44
CA ARG A 116 5.61 -3.32 -14.60
C ARG A 116 5.39 -1.96 -15.24
N VAL A 117 5.97 -0.93 -14.63
CA VAL A 117 5.78 0.46 -15.05
C VAL A 117 7.11 1.21 -15.13
N PRO A 118 7.22 2.30 -15.91
CA PRO A 118 8.33 3.22 -15.77
C PRO A 118 8.42 3.77 -14.34
N GLN A 119 9.62 3.79 -13.76
CA GLN A 119 9.85 4.27 -12.38
C GLN A 119 9.37 5.70 -12.12
N ARG A 120 9.25 6.52 -13.16
CA ARG A 120 8.79 7.91 -13.08
C ARG A 120 7.29 8.09 -12.81
N LEU A 121 6.51 7.01 -12.88
CA LEU A 121 5.06 7.13 -12.74
C LEU A 121 4.63 7.24 -11.27
N MET A 122 3.64 8.11 -11.04
CA MET A 122 2.78 8.04 -9.87
C MET A 122 1.80 6.89 -10.03
N VAL A 123 1.53 6.18 -8.96
CA VAL A 123 0.60 5.04 -8.95
C VAL A 123 -0.54 5.32 -7.98
N SER A 124 -1.77 5.32 -8.48
CA SER A 124 -2.98 5.39 -7.65
C SER A 124 -3.64 4.02 -7.62
N VAL A 125 -3.92 3.52 -6.42
CA VAL A 125 -4.54 2.21 -6.24
C VAL A 125 -5.80 2.33 -5.40
N LYS A 126 -6.93 1.89 -5.94
CA LYS A 126 -8.19 1.73 -5.22
C LYS A 126 -8.55 0.26 -5.15
N ARG A 127 -8.52 -0.30 -3.94
CA ARG A 127 -8.69 -1.73 -3.69
C ARG A 127 -9.70 -2.02 -2.58
N GLY A 128 -10.25 -3.23 -2.59
CA GLY A 128 -11.08 -3.75 -1.50
C GLY A 128 -10.22 -4.51 -0.47
N SER A 129 -10.16 -5.85 -0.59
CA SER A 129 -9.52 -6.76 0.38
C SER A 129 -8.26 -7.45 -0.16
N GLY A 130 -7.87 -7.19 -1.41
CA GLY A 130 -6.65 -7.76 -2.00
C GLY A 130 -5.39 -7.09 -1.47
N ASP A 131 -4.31 -7.85 -1.41
CA ASP A 131 -3.01 -7.38 -0.98
C ASP A 131 -2.27 -6.69 -2.12
N VAL A 132 -1.49 -5.67 -1.77
CA VAL A 132 -0.76 -4.84 -2.73
C VAL A 132 0.69 -4.71 -2.33
N VAL A 133 1.57 -5.02 -3.28
CA VAL A 133 3.01 -4.75 -3.19
C VAL A 133 3.37 -3.74 -4.29
N ILE A 134 4.01 -2.63 -3.93
CA ILE A 134 4.46 -1.60 -4.88
C ILE A 134 5.91 -1.25 -4.59
N GLU A 135 6.74 -1.29 -5.62
CA GLU A 135 8.16 -1.01 -5.49
C GLU A 135 8.66 -0.05 -6.57
N LYS A 136 9.62 0.80 -6.22
CA LYS A 136 10.45 1.59 -7.17
C LYS A 136 9.66 2.52 -8.08
N VAL A 137 8.65 3.23 -7.55
CA VAL A 137 7.86 4.21 -8.31
C VAL A 137 8.06 5.63 -7.80
N ALA A 138 7.57 6.61 -8.56
CA ALA A 138 7.72 8.02 -8.20
C ALA A 138 6.88 8.43 -6.99
N GLY A 139 5.77 7.78 -6.72
CA GLY A 139 4.92 8.01 -5.55
C GLY A 139 3.65 7.17 -5.61
N ILE A 140 2.90 7.14 -4.51
CA ILE A 140 1.72 6.29 -4.32
C ILE A 140 0.57 7.10 -3.73
N ASP A 141 -0.65 6.89 -4.25
CA ASP A 141 -1.92 7.24 -3.58
C ASP A 141 -2.75 5.96 -3.47
N SER A 142 -2.89 5.39 -2.26
CA SER A 142 -3.57 4.11 -2.03
C SER A 142 -4.79 4.27 -1.15
N VAL A 143 -5.95 3.86 -1.66
CA VAL A 143 -7.18 3.74 -0.89
C VAL A 143 -7.55 2.26 -0.82
N GLY A 144 -7.53 1.70 0.41
CA GLY A 144 -7.78 0.30 0.65
C GLY A 144 -8.83 0.03 1.72
N GLY A 145 -9.41 -1.18 1.67
CA GLY A 145 -10.30 -1.72 2.69
C GLY A 145 -9.55 -2.54 3.74
N SER A 146 -9.47 -3.87 3.55
CA SER A 146 -8.93 -4.82 4.54
C SER A 146 -7.64 -5.53 4.10
N GLY A 147 -7.23 -5.41 2.84
CA GLY A 147 -5.98 -6.00 2.37
C GLY A 147 -4.75 -5.18 2.80
N ASP A 148 -3.60 -5.80 2.81
CA ASP A 148 -2.34 -5.16 3.22
C ASP A 148 -1.71 -4.36 2.08
N LEU A 149 -0.93 -3.33 2.44
CA LEU A 149 -0.07 -2.57 1.54
C LEU A 149 1.39 -2.73 1.97
N LYS A 150 2.23 -3.17 1.04
CA LYS A 150 3.70 -3.11 1.19
C LYS A 150 4.26 -2.19 0.12
N ALA A 151 5.00 -1.16 0.53
CA ALA A 151 5.63 -0.21 -0.39
C ALA A 151 7.11 -0.06 -0.07
N ASN A 152 7.97 -0.28 -1.06
CA ASN A 152 9.41 -0.20 -0.91
C ASN A 152 10.03 0.68 -2.01
N ASP A 153 11.09 1.44 -1.67
CA ASP A 153 11.85 2.27 -2.61
C ASP A 153 10.97 3.29 -3.37
N ILE A 154 10.12 4.01 -2.65
CA ILE A 154 9.25 5.03 -3.24
C ILE A 154 9.94 6.39 -3.18
N ASN A 155 10.24 6.99 -4.34
CA ASN A 155 11.04 8.21 -4.40
C ASN A 155 10.31 9.46 -3.90
N GLY A 156 9.02 9.56 -4.08
CA GLY A 156 8.18 10.70 -3.70
C GLY A 156 7.12 10.34 -2.66
N PRO A 157 6.01 11.09 -2.63
CA PRO A 157 5.02 10.98 -1.58
C PRO A 157 4.30 9.64 -1.58
N VAL A 158 3.98 9.14 -0.38
CA VAL A 158 3.10 8.01 -0.15
C VAL A 158 1.88 8.48 0.62
N VAL A 159 0.73 8.50 -0.06
CA VAL A 159 -0.55 8.90 0.52
C VAL A 159 -1.39 7.65 0.69
N ILE A 160 -1.89 7.41 1.91
CA ILE A 160 -2.67 6.21 2.19
C ILE A 160 -3.96 6.54 2.95
N LYS A 161 -5.00 5.76 2.64
CA LYS A 161 -6.22 5.63 3.43
C LYS A 161 -6.56 4.16 3.50
N THR A 162 -6.62 3.58 4.70
CA THR A 162 -6.92 2.15 4.86
C THR A 162 -7.93 1.91 5.98
N GLY A 163 -8.72 0.85 5.85
CA GLY A 163 -9.66 0.41 6.85
C GLY A 163 -8.99 -0.47 7.91
N SER A 164 -8.91 -1.79 7.65
CA SER A 164 -8.39 -2.78 8.60
C SER A 164 -7.11 -3.48 8.13
N GLY A 165 -6.65 -3.18 6.91
CA GLY A 165 -5.39 -3.72 6.39
C GLY A 165 -4.19 -2.95 6.92
N ASP A 166 -3.08 -3.63 7.08
CA ASP A 166 -1.81 -3.05 7.49
C ASP A 166 -1.11 -2.33 6.32
N ALA A 167 -0.33 -1.31 6.63
CA ALA A 167 0.56 -0.66 5.66
C ALA A 167 2.01 -0.70 6.16
N ARG A 168 2.89 -1.33 5.39
CA ARG A 168 4.34 -1.38 5.65
C ARG A 168 5.09 -0.63 4.58
N LEU A 169 5.72 0.48 4.97
CA LEU A 169 6.37 1.44 4.09
C LEU A 169 7.86 1.50 4.43
N ARG A 170 8.71 1.18 3.47
CA ARG A 170 10.16 1.16 3.69
C ARG A 170 10.90 1.92 2.60
N ASP A 171 11.89 2.73 2.96
CA ASP A 171 12.67 3.56 2.02
C ASP A 171 11.77 4.44 1.16
N VAL A 172 10.88 5.20 1.79
CA VAL A 172 9.88 6.01 1.11
C VAL A 172 10.12 7.52 1.28
N GLY A 173 9.52 8.34 0.42
CA GLY A 173 9.43 9.79 0.60
C GLY A 173 8.48 10.16 1.74
N PRO A 174 7.95 11.41 1.75
CA PRO A 174 7.00 11.84 2.78
C PRO A 174 5.76 10.95 2.83
N ILE A 175 5.23 10.71 4.04
CA ILE A 175 4.05 9.90 4.27
C ILE A 175 2.86 10.78 4.69
N GLU A 176 1.71 10.57 4.07
CA GLU A 176 0.42 11.10 4.50
C GLU A 176 -0.57 9.98 4.74
N VAL A 177 -0.93 9.70 5.98
CA VAL A 177 -2.01 8.80 6.36
C VAL A 177 -3.28 9.63 6.56
N ARG A 178 -4.16 9.67 5.57
CA ARG A 178 -5.41 10.45 5.67
C ARG A 178 -6.35 9.90 6.72
N ALA A 179 -6.51 8.57 6.73
CA ALA A 179 -7.30 7.88 7.74
C ALA A 179 -6.85 6.42 7.87
N LEU A 180 -6.82 5.92 9.08
CA LEU A 180 -6.55 4.55 9.46
C LEU A 180 -7.69 4.04 10.36
N GLY A 181 -8.24 2.87 10.06
CA GLY A 181 -9.23 2.22 10.91
C GLY A 181 -8.59 1.40 12.04
N SER A 182 -8.51 0.08 11.85
CA SER A 182 -7.97 -0.86 12.85
C SER A 182 -6.69 -1.58 12.41
N GLY A 183 -6.22 -1.35 11.19
CA GLY A 183 -4.94 -1.85 10.72
C GLY A 183 -3.78 -0.99 11.25
N ASN A 184 -2.56 -1.46 11.13
CA ASN A 184 -1.36 -0.76 11.59
C ASN A 184 -0.66 -0.05 10.42
N VAL A 185 0.08 1.02 10.73
CA VAL A 185 0.98 1.67 9.77
C VAL A 185 2.39 1.67 10.32
N GLU A 186 3.29 1.04 9.60
CA GLU A 186 4.72 1.00 9.88
C GLU A 186 5.48 1.74 8.77
N GLY A 187 6.26 2.76 9.14
CA GLY A 187 7.13 3.54 8.25
C GLY A 187 8.58 3.48 8.70
N ASP A 188 9.47 2.92 7.88
CA ASP A 188 10.88 2.77 8.17
C ASP A 188 11.71 3.47 7.09
N ARG A 189 12.73 4.24 7.49
CA ARG A 189 13.59 5.08 6.62
C ARG A 189 12.77 6.03 5.73
N VAL A 190 12.07 6.96 6.39
CA VAL A 190 11.21 7.95 5.75
C VAL A 190 11.99 9.23 5.42
N ARG A 191 12.05 9.57 4.14
CA ARG A 191 12.72 10.79 3.65
C ARG A 191 11.73 11.95 3.57
N GLY A 192 11.54 12.64 4.68
CA GLY A 192 10.64 13.80 4.81
C GLY A 192 9.68 13.65 5.98
N ASP A 193 8.59 14.41 5.94
CA ASP A 193 7.61 14.45 7.01
C ASP A 193 6.65 13.26 6.96
N VAL A 194 6.17 12.88 8.15
CA VAL A 194 5.03 11.98 8.33
C VAL A 194 3.85 12.77 8.87
N ARG A 195 2.69 12.67 8.22
CA ARG A 195 1.43 13.27 8.66
C ARG A 195 0.34 12.23 8.76
N VAL A 196 -0.33 12.17 9.91
CA VAL A 196 -1.46 11.28 10.16
C VAL A 196 -2.66 12.13 10.58
N GLY A 197 -3.72 12.14 9.76
CA GLY A 197 -4.94 12.88 10.06
C GLY A 197 -5.78 12.19 11.12
N SER A 198 -6.12 10.91 10.94
CA SER A 198 -6.89 10.16 11.94
C SER A 198 -6.53 8.68 11.98
N GLY A 199 -6.27 8.17 13.18
CA GLY A 199 -6.14 6.76 13.50
C GLY A 199 -7.29 6.28 14.40
N GLY A 200 -7.80 5.08 14.15
CA GLY A 200 -8.79 4.42 15.00
C GLY A 200 -8.14 3.64 16.14
N SER A 201 -8.05 2.31 15.99
CA SER A 201 -7.47 1.41 17.00
C SER A 201 -6.17 0.74 16.54
N GLY A 202 -5.72 1.05 15.33
CA GLY A 202 -4.45 0.53 14.81
C GLY A 202 -3.27 1.36 15.28
N ASP A 203 -2.12 0.72 15.35
CA ASP A 203 -0.89 1.31 15.81
C ASP A 203 -0.14 2.05 14.70
N LEU A 204 0.59 3.08 15.09
CA LEU A 204 1.44 3.90 14.23
C LEU A 204 2.89 3.77 14.70
N ASP A 205 3.74 3.20 13.88
CA ASP A 205 5.17 3.02 14.17
C ASP A 205 6.02 3.67 13.08
N PHE A 206 6.77 4.72 13.43
CA PHE A 206 7.66 5.42 12.50
C PHE A 206 9.08 5.44 13.02
N SER A 207 10.01 4.97 12.18
CA SER A 207 11.44 4.94 12.49
C SER A 207 12.29 5.57 11.39
N ASP A 208 13.42 6.13 11.77
CA ASP A 208 14.39 6.76 10.86
C ASP A 208 13.75 7.82 9.96
N VAL A 209 13.06 8.81 10.57
CA VAL A 209 12.37 9.89 9.87
C VAL A 209 13.27 11.13 9.76
N THR A 210 13.54 11.59 8.54
CA THR A 210 14.40 12.79 8.33
C THR A 210 13.65 14.11 8.50
N GLY A 211 12.33 14.10 8.57
CA GLY A 211 11.45 15.26 8.81
C GLY A 211 10.79 15.23 10.18
N ASN A 212 9.58 15.75 10.24
CA ASN A 212 8.74 15.77 11.43
C ASN A 212 7.72 14.62 11.40
N VAL A 213 7.24 14.20 12.56
CA VAL A 213 6.09 13.31 12.72
C VAL A 213 4.94 14.10 13.35
N SER A 214 3.81 14.21 12.64
CA SER A 214 2.60 14.91 13.11
C SER A 214 1.42 13.98 13.05
N VAL A 215 0.76 13.77 14.17
CA VAL A 215 -0.43 12.93 14.31
C VAL A 215 -1.55 13.78 14.88
N ASP A 216 -2.62 14.03 14.10
CA ASP A 216 -3.71 14.89 14.56
C ASP A 216 -4.55 14.18 15.64
N ARG A 217 -4.96 12.92 15.36
CA ARG A 217 -5.80 12.15 16.30
C ARG A 217 -5.62 10.64 16.17
N VAL A 218 -5.56 9.95 17.33
CA VAL A 218 -5.64 8.49 17.44
C VAL A 218 -6.65 8.12 18.52
N GLY A 219 -7.44 7.08 18.26
CA GLY A 219 -8.42 6.56 19.23
C GLY A 219 -7.77 5.74 20.32
N SER A 220 -7.50 4.45 20.05
CA SER A 220 -6.97 3.50 21.05
C SER A 220 -5.66 2.83 20.63
N GLY A 221 -5.14 3.13 19.44
CA GLY A 221 -3.86 2.63 18.97
C GLY A 221 -2.69 3.40 19.57
N ASP A 222 -1.52 2.78 19.58
CA ASP A 222 -0.29 3.38 20.08
C ASP A 222 0.41 4.21 18.98
N VAL A 223 1.17 5.21 19.41
CA VAL A 223 2.04 6.02 18.54
C VAL A 223 3.48 5.85 18.96
N THR A 224 4.29 5.24 18.12
CA THR A 224 5.72 5.08 18.34
C THR A 224 6.50 5.88 17.30
N ALA A 225 7.42 6.74 17.75
CA ALA A 225 8.34 7.50 16.91
C ALA A 225 9.77 7.32 17.40
N ARG A 226 10.64 6.77 16.53
CA ARG A 226 12.05 6.50 16.85
C ARG A 226 12.98 7.14 15.82
N ASN A 227 14.08 7.72 16.31
CA ASN A 227 15.10 8.36 15.46
C ASN A 227 14.48 9.35 14.45
N VAL A 228 13.80 10.37 14.98
CA VAL A 228 13.17 11.46 14.19
C VAL A 228 14.07 12.68 14.23
N SER A 229 14.50 13.18 13.05
CA SER A 229 15.38 14.34 12.98
C SER A 229 14.70 15.65 13.37
N GLY A 230 13.41 15.77 13.09
CA GLY A 230 12.57 16.93 13.42
C GLY A 230 11.80 16.80 14.73
N ASN A 231 10.60 17.38 14.74
CA ASN A 231 9.68 17.37 15.87
C ASN A 231 8.72 16.19 15.82
N VAL A 232 8.22 15.80 16.99
CA VAL A 232 7.09 14.88 17.13
C VAL A 232 5.92 15.62 17.78
N HIS A 233 4.78 15.68 17.08
CA HIS A 233 3.57 16.34 17.54
C HIS A 233 2.40 15.36 17.50
N VAL A 234 1.72 15.16 18.62
CA VAL A 234 0.50 14.38 18.75
C VAL A 234 -0.61 15.28 19.29
N GLY A 235 -1.61 15.61 18.48
CA GLY A 235 -2.72 16.48 18.86
C GLY A 235 -3.61 15.80 19.91
N SER A 236 -4.13 14.61 19.63
CA SER A 236 -4.92 13.87 20.63
C SER A 236 -4.78 12.37 20.50
N ILE A 237 -4.65 11.69 21.64
CA ILE A 237 -4.69 10.23 21.73
C ILE A 237 -5.65 9.82 22.85
N GLY A 238 -6.51 8.85 22.56
CA GLY A 238 -7.54 8.38 23.51
C GLY A 238 -6.97 7.46 24.60
N SER A 239 -6.87 6.17 24.31
CA SER A 239 -6.44 5.16 25.30
C SER A 239 -5.09 4.51 24.96
N GLY A 240 -4.49 4.85 23.85
CA GLY A 240 -3.16 4.34 23.44
C GLY A 240 -2.02 5.09 24.08
N ASP A 241 -0.83 4.52 24.00
CA ASP A 241 0.41 5.08 24.53
C ASP A 241 1.17 5.87 23.44
N VAL A 242 1.95 6.86 23.88
CA VAL A 242 2.92 7.56 23.02
C VAL A 242 4.34 7.20 23.45
N ARG A 243 5.13 6.70 22.52
CA ARG A 243 6.55 6.45 22.74
C ARG A 243 7.40 7.24 21.76
N ALA A 244 8.31 8.06 22.27
CA ALA A 244 9.20 8.89 21.48
C ALA A 244 10.67 8.72 21.92
N ASP A 245 11.46 8.06 21.06
CA ASP A 245 12.87 7.79 21.36
C ASP A 245 13.77 8.49 20.31
N GLU A 246 14.85 9.16 20.75
CA GLU A 246 15.84 9.82 19.90
C GLU A 246 15.21 10.87 18.97
N ILE A 247 14.59 11.91 19.54
CA ILE A 247 13.95 13.00 18.80
C ILE A 247 14.88 14.20 18.71
N GLY A 248 15.16 14.67 17.49
CA GLY A 248 16.06 15.79 17.22
C GLY A 248 15.50 17.16 17.56
N GLY A 249 14.17 17.32 17.52
CA GLY A 249 13.41 18.53 17.86
C GLY A 249 12.58 18.41 19.14
N ASP A 250 11.41 19.06 19.12
CA ASP A 250 10.48 19.08 20.25
C ASP A 250 9.55 17.84 20.23
N LEU A 251 9.11 17.40 21.41
CA LEU A 251 8.02 16.47 21.62
C LEU A 251 6.82 17.20 22.23
N VAL A 252 5.70 17.20 21.53
CA VAL A 252 4.46 17.83 22.00
C VAL A 252 3.33 16.81 21.92
N VAL A 253 2.64 16.58 23.04
CA VAL A 253 1.37 15.82 23.09
C VAL A 253 0.34 16.76 23.69
N GLU A 254 -0.66 17.20 22.90
CA GLU A 254 -1.62 18.20 23.36
C GLU A 254 -2.68 17.63 24.31
N SER A 255 -3.16 16.42 24.00
CA SER A 255 -4.22 15.76 24.78
C SER A 255 -4.03 14.25 24.79
N GLN A 256 -4.09 13.66 25.98
CA GLN A 256 -4.00 12.22 26.19
C GLN A 256 -5.07 11.78 27.18
N GLY A 257 -5.74 10.67 26.86
CA GLY A 257 -6.76 10.08 27.73
C GLY A 257 -6.16 9.14 28.78
N SER A 258 -6.35 7.83 28.62
CA SER A 258 -5.98 6.83 29.65
C SER A 258 -4.57 6.24 29.48
N GLY A 259 -3.92 6.46 28.32
CA GLY A 259 -2.59 5.93 28.05
C GLY A 259 -1.47 6.74 28.72
N ASP A 260 -0.24 6.29 28.53
CA ASP A 260 0.96 6.94 29.06
C ASP A 260 1.84 7.49 27.92
N THR A 261 2.56 8.58 28.18
CA THR A 261 3.62 9.08 27.30
C THR A 261 4.99 8.76 27.89
N SER A 262 5.80 8.04 27.14
CA SER A 262 7.19 7.72 27.47
C SER A 262 8.14 8.32 26.44
N HIS A 263 9.27 8.84 26.87
CA HIS A 263 10.26 9.41 25.96
C HIS A 263 11.70 9.21 26.45
N ASN A 264 12.63 9.17 25.49
CA ASN A 264 14.06 9.13 25.78
C ASN A 264 14.82 9.84 24.65
N GLY A 265 15.88 10.56 24.96
CA GLY A 265 16.75 11.19 23.95
C GLY A 265 16.11 12.35 23.17
N VAL A 266 15.11 13.06 23.74
CA VAL A 266 14.53 14.26 23.12
C VAL A 266 15.48 15.45 23.32
N LYS A 267 15.93 16.09 22.22
CA LYS A 267 16.90 17.21 22.29
C LYS A 267 16.23 18.56 22.50
N GLY A 268 14.99 18.72 22.06
CA GLY A 268 14.20 19.92 22.20
C GLY A 268 13.36 19.96 23.48
N ARG A 269 12.29 20.74 23.44
CA ARG A 269 11.32 20.84 24.54
C ARG A 269 10.42 19.63 24.59
N VAL A 270 10.05 19.18 25.78
CA VAL A 270 9.01 18.18 26.02
C VAL A 270 7.81 18.87 26.66
N ASP A 271 6.66 18.79 25.98
CA ASP A 271 5.39 19.34 26.43
C ASP A 271 4.31 18.24 26.33
N ILE A 272 3.98 17.68 27.49
CA ILE A 272 3.04 16.55 27.59
C ILE A 272 1.98 16.87 28.66
N PRO A 273 0.74 16.39 28.53
CA PRO A 273 -0.30 16.62 29.52
C PRO A 273 0.11 16.10 30.88
N LYS A 274 -0.17 16.86 31.93
CA LYS A 274 -0.04 16.37 33.31
C LYS A 274 -1.12 15.33 33.56
N ARG A 275 -0.74 14.17 34.10
CA ARG A 275 -1.68 13.16 34.54
C ARG A 275 -2.69 13.79 35.52
N ARG A 276 -3.97 13.63 35.26
CA ARG A 276 -4.98 14.00 36.25
C ARG A 276 -5.11 12.83 37.22
N ASP A 277 -4.68 13.07 38.47
CA ASP A 277 -4.84 12.13 39.58
C ASP A 277 -6.34 11.87 39.89
#